data_6063c908361c320dff7676191a64ef8e
#
_entry.id   6063c908361c320dff7676191a64ef8e
#
_cell.length_a   1.000
_cell.length_b   1.000
_cell.length_c   1.000
_cell.angle_alpha   90.00
_cell.angle_beta   90.00
_cell.angle_gamma   90.00
#
_symmetry.space_group_name_H-M   'P 1'
#
loop_
_entity.id
_entity.type
_entity.pdbx_description
1 polymer ?
#
loop_
_entity_poly.entity_id
_entity_poly.type
_entity_poly.pdbx_seq_one_letter_code
_entity_poly.pdbx_strand_id
1 'polypeptide(L)'
;ERAAGLINEELTQELGLAAPIDRHSLVSVGTRSQRSGPGDRPGAWSSNIAEVVVDLAPIAERGNISSKIFANRWREAVAGIPDAVNLTFDADKFGSGAPLEYQMRGDDVDELRRAAEEIKGELSKFNGVFDISDSWRMGKQEIQLDLLPEARNLGLTLNDLATQVRAAFYGAEAQRVARGKDDVRVMVRFPEAERKSI
;
A
#
# COMPACT_ATOMS: atom_id res chain seq x y z
N GLU A 1 -5.15 3.56 13.12
CA GLU A 1 -4.71 4.21 14.37
C GLU A 1 -5.84 4.23 15.40
N ARG A 2 -7.00 4.85 15.12
CA ARG A 2 -8.12 4.93 16.08
C ARG A 2 -8.52 3.57 16.65
N ALA A 3 -8.63 2.52 15.82
CA ALA A 3 -8.97 1.18 16.27
C ALA A 3 -7.92 0.60 17.25
N ALA A 4 -6.63 0.83 16.98
CA ALA A 4 -5.57 0.39 17.90
C ALA A 4 -5.65 1.10 19.25
N GLY A 5 -5.99 2.40 19.27
CA GLY A 5 -6.21 3.15 20.51
C GLY A 5 -7.39 2.61 21.33
N LEU A 6 -8.52 2.30 20.68
CA LEU A 6 -9.68 1.71 21.37
C LEU A 6 -9.36 0.34 21.99
N ILE A 7 -8.64 -0.51 21.26
CA ILE A 7 -8.21 -1.82 21.79
C ILE A 7 -7.26 -1.68 22.98
N ASN A 8 -6.36 -0.70 22.89
CA ASN A 8 -5.46 -0.41 24.00
C ASN A 8 -6.23 -0.01 25.28
N GLU A 9 -7.22 0.86 25.15
CA GLU A 9 -8.10 1.26 26.26
C GLU A 9 -8.90 0.06 26.80
N GLU A 10 -9.51 -0.73 25.92
CA GLU A 10 -10.29 -1.91 26.26
C GLU A 10 -9.43 -2.93 27.04
N LEU A 11 -8.27 -3.31 26.52
CA LEU A 11 -7.38 -4.26 27.17
C LEU A 11 -6.79 -3.74 28.48
N THR A 12 -6.51 -2.45 28.55
CA THR A 12 -6.01 -1.82 29.79
C THR A 12 -7.07 -1.89 30.89
N GLN A 13 -8.34 -1.64 30.55
CA GLN A 13 -9.47 -1.73 31.48
C GLN A 13 -9.80 -3.18 31.87
N GLU A 14 -9.88 -4.09 30.89
CA GLU A 14 -10.18 -5.52 31.11
C GLU A 14 -9.20 -6.17 32.07
N LEU A 15 -7.93 -5.79 32.00
CA LEU A 15 -6.86 -6.36 32.82
C LEU A 15 -6.54 -5.55 34.07
N GLY A 16 -7.17 -4.41 34.28
CA GLY A 16 -6.90 -3.53 35.42
C GLY A 16 -5.45 -3.03 35.44
N LEU A 17 -4.86 -2.78 34.28
CA LEU A 17 -3.48 -2.33 34.19
C LEU A 17 -3.36 -0.86 34.62
N ALA A 18 -2.25 -0.52 35.27
CA ALA A 18 -1.97 0.84 35.72
C ALA A 18 -1.55 1.80 34.58
N ALA A 19 -1.17 1.27 33.43
CA ALA A 19 -0.69 2.03 32.28
C ALA A 19 -1.18 1.42 30.96
N PRO A 20 -1.24 2.21 29.88
CA PRO A 20 -1.57 1.73 28.56
C PRO A 20 -0.62 0.63 28.07
N ILE A 21 -1.15 -0.27 27.24
CA ILE A 21 -0.38 -1.39 26.66
C ILE A 21 0.56 -0.90 25.56
N ASP A 22 0.16 0.13 24.82
CA ASP A 22 1.00 0.77 23.80
C ASP A 22 1.84 1.91 24.41
N ARG A 23 3.05 2.06 23.88
CA ARG A 23 3.93 3.19 24.22
C ARG A 23 3.91 4.26 23.18
N HIS A 24 3.99 3.85 21.93
CA HIS A 24 4.06 4.75 20.77
C HIS A 24 3.33 4.16 19.59
N SER A 25 2.77 5.02 18.76
CA SER A 25 2.26 4.65 17.45
C SER A 25 2.88 5.53 16.36
N LEU A 26 3.21 4.93 15.23
CA LEU A 26 3.73 5.59 14.04
C LEU A 26 2.79 5.31 12.89
N VAL A 27 2.32 6.36 12.23
CA VAL A 27 1.53 6.28 11.00
C VAL A 27 2.37 6.76 9.83
N SER A 28 2.55 5.91 8.85
CA SER A 28 3.26 6.23 7.61
C SER A 28 2.29 6.13 6.44
N VAL A 29 2.22 7.17 5.62
CA VAL A 29 1.42 7.18 4.39
C VAL A 29 2.35 7.43 3.21
N GLY A 30 2.24 6.61 2.19
CA GLY A 30 3.09 6.67 1.02
C GLY A 30 4.46 5.98 1.17
N THR A 31 4.76 5.44 2.33
CA THR A 31 6.01 4.71 2.60
C THR A 31 5.79 3.62 3.62
N ARG A 32 6.71 2.65 3.67
CA ARG A 32 6.78 1.64 4.74
C ARG A 32 8.05 1.83 5.53
N SER A 33 7.94 1.75 6.86
CA SER A 33 9.07 1.83 7.77
C SER A 33 9.81 0.49 7.87
N GLN A 34 9.11 -0.62 7.64
CA GLN A 34 9.64 -1.97 7.76
C GLN A 34 9.48 -2.77 6.45
N ARG A 35 10.32 -3.80 6.30
CA ARG A 35 10.18 -4.80 5.23
C ARG A 35 9.05 -5.76 5.58
N SER A 36 8.04 -5.84 4.73
CA SER A 36 6.92 -6.77 4.90
C SER A 36 7.00 -8.00 3.99
N GLY A 37 7.99 -8.09 3.08
CA GLY A 37 8.10 -9.23 2.18
C GLY A 37 9.33 -9.20 1.26
N PRO A 38 9.55 -10.29 0.51
CA PRO A 38 10.60 -10.37 -0.50
C PRO A 38 10.39 -9.28 -1.57
N GLY A 39 11.40 -8.46 -1.81
CA GLY A 39 11.35 -7.38 -2.79
C GLY A 39 10.94 -6.01 -2.25
N ASP A 40 10.37 -5.93 -1.05
CA ASP A 40 10.07 -4.66 -0.41
C ASP A 40 11.36 -3.90 -0.04
N ARG A 41 11.44 -2.66 -0.48
CA ARG A 41 12.53 -1.75 -0.09
C ARG A 41 12.03 -0.80 0.98
N PRO A 42 12.63 -0.79 2.18
CA PRO A 42 12.31 0.21 3.20
C PRO A 42 12.51 1.61 2.62
N GLY A 43 11.57 2.52 2.89
CA GLY A 43 11.64 3.88 2.38
C GLY A 43 11.23 4.07 0.92
N ALA A 44 10.78 3.01 0.22
CA ALA A 44 10.20 3.19 -1.11
C ALA A 44 8.87 3.96 -1.01
N TRP A 45 8.75 4.99 -1.83
CA TRP A 45 7.54 5.82 -1.89
C TRP A 45 6.51 5.21 -2.84
N SER A 46 5.28 5.06 -2.35
CA SER A 46 4.15 4.65 -3.18
C SER A 46 2.86 5.23 -2.61
N SER A 47 2.12 5.99 -3.40
CA SER A 47 0.92 6.72 -2.95
C SER A 47 -0.22 5.82 -2.47
N ASN A 48 -0.15 4.52 -2.74
CA ASN A 48 -1.18 3.53 -2.43
C ASN A 48 -0.84 2.62 -1.25
N ILE A 49 0.17 2.96 -0.47
CA ILE A 49 0.53 2.21 0.75
C ILE A 49 0.42 3.09 1.99
N ALA A 50 -0.01 2.46 3.07
CA ALA A 50 0.04 3.05 4.40
C ALA A 50 0.43 1.97 5.41
N GLU A 51 1.04 2.38 6.50
CA GLU A 51 1.47 1.51 7.59
C GLU A 51 1.17 2.17 8.92
N VAL A 52 0.68 1.39 9.87
CA VAL A 52 0.56 1.79 11.26
C VAL A 52 1.39 0.83 12.09
N VAL A 53 2.39 1.35 12.77
CA VAL A 53 3.24 0.58 13.70
C VAL A 53 2.89 0.98 15.13
N VAL A 54 2.59 -0.01 15.96
CA VAL A 54 2.31 0.18 17.38
C VAL A 54 3.42 -0.48 18.19
N ASP A 55 4.11 0.32 19.00
CA ASP A 55 5.13 -0.17 19.92
C ASP A 55 4.47 -0.49 21.25
N LEU A 56 4.48 -1.77 21.61
CA LEU A 56 3.85 -2.27 22.82
C LEU A 56 4.84 -2.23 23.99
N ALA A 57 4.32 -1.97 25.19
CA ALA A 57 5.08 -2.07 26.43
C ALA A 57 5.70 -3.48 26.59
N PRO A 58 6.78 -3.66 27.38
CA PRO A 58 7.32 -4.96 27.71
C PRO A 58 6.23 -5.92 28.22
N ILE A 59 6.34 -7.20 27.88
CA ILE A 59 5.30 -8.19 28.17
C ILE A 59 4.92 -8.26 29.67
N ALA A 60 5.89 -8.04 30.55
CA ALA A 60 5.66 -8.02 31.99
C ALA A 60 4.82 -6.83 32.46
N GLU A 61 4.88 -5.71 31.78
CA GLU A 61 4.13 -4.48 32.11
C GLU A 61 2.71 -4.49 31.53
N ARG A 62 2.45 -5.34 30.53
CA ARG A 62 1.14 -5.45 29.84
C ARG A 62 0.36 -6.72 30.19
N GLY A 63 0.48 -7.22 31.42
CA GLY A 63 -0.29 -8.37 31.87
C GLY A 63 -0.01 -9.68 31.12
N ASN A 64 1.19 -9.86 30.60
CA ASN A 64 1.59 -11.00 29.76
C ASN A 64 0.79 -11.17 28.45
N ILE A 65 0.10 -10.14 27.99
CA ILE A 65 -0.55 -10.17 26.67
C ILE A 65 0.52 -10.23 25.58
N SER A 66 0.43 -11.25 24.73
CA SER A 66 1.31 -11.36 23.58
C SER A 66 0.94 -10.34 22.48
N SER A 67 1.91 -9.96 21.67
CA SER A 67 1.67 -9.10 20.48
C SER A 67 0.64 -9.72 19.53
N LYS A 68 0.59 -11.06 19.46
CA LYS A 68 -0.38 -11.80 18.63
C LYS A 68 -1.82 -11.61 19.10
N ILE A 69 -2.06 -11.59 20.42
CA ILE A 69 -3.41 -11.32 20.96
C ILE A 69 -3.84 -9.91 20.60
N PHE A 70 -2.95 -8.92 20.76
CA PHE A 70 -3.23 -7.55 20.36
C PHE A 70 -3.52 -7.43 18.87
N ALA A 71 -2.70 -8.02 18.01
CA ALA A 71 -2.88 -8.00 16.56
C ALA A 71 -4.18 -8.68 16.12
N ASN A 72 -4.58 -9.79 16.75
CA ASN A 72 -5.84 -10.46 16.44
C ASN A 72 -7.05 -9.59 16.79
N ARG A 73 -7.09 -9.00 17.98
CA ARG A 73 -8.16 -8.06 18.35
C ARG A 73 -8.18 -6.83 17.42
N TRP A 74 -7.00 -6.36 17.04
CA TRP A 74 -6.91 -5.25 16.08
C TRP A 74 -7.48 -5.61 14.71
N ARG A 75 -7.19 -6.82 14.21
CA ARG A 75 -7.78 -7.35 12.98
C ARG A 75 -9.31 -7.42 13.06
N GLU A 76 -9.84 -7.94 14.17
CA GLU A 76 -11.28 -8.06 14.39
C GLU A 76 -11.98 -6.69 14.47
N ALA A 77 -11.35 -5.71 15.12
CA ALA A 77 -11.89 -4.35 15.24
C ALA A 77 -11.82 -3.54 13.95
N VAL A 78 -10.92 -3.89 13.03
CA VAL A 78 -10.82 -3.27 11.70
C VAL A 78 -11.58 -4.13 10.71
N ALA A 79 -12.88 -3.93 10.60
CA ALA A 79 -13.80 -4.68 9.73
C ALA A 79 -13.61 -4.39 8.22
N GLY A 80 -12.37 -4.22 7.77
CA GLY A 80 -12.03 -3.87 6.40
C GLY A 80 -11.91 -2.36 6.18
N ILE A 81 -11.02 -1.98 5.30
CA ILE A 81 -10.86 -0.61 4.85
C ILE A 81 -11.38 -0.57 3.42
N PRO A 82 -12.37 0.29 3.12
CA PRO A 82 -12.87 0.44 1.75
C PRO A 82 -11.71 0.69 0.78
N ASP A 83 -11.75 0.04 -0.38
CA ASP A 83 -10.75 0.15 -1.45
C ASP A 83 -9.35 -0.37 -1.10
N ALA A 84 -9.14 -0.95 0.09
CA ALA A 84 -7.89 -1.63 0.40
C ALA A 84 -7.82 -2.97 -0.35
N VAL A 85 -6.82 -3.12 -1.21
CA VAL A 85 -6.56 -4.37 -1.94
C VAL A 85 -5.99 -5.44 -1.02
N ASN A 86 -5.21 -5.03 -0.03
CA ASN A 86 -4.61 -5.93 0.94
C ASN A 86 -4.46 -5.22 2.29
N LEU A 87 -4.83 -5.92 3.35
CA LEU A 87 -4.67 -5.48 4.73
C LEU A 87 -4.06 -6.64 5.54
N THR A 88 -2.88 -6.42 6.10
CA THR A 88 -2.16 -7.43 6.87
C THR A 88 -1.83 -6.91 8.26
N PHE A 89 -1.85 -7.81 9.24
CA PHE A 89 -1.49 -7.51 10.62
C PHE A 89 -0.32 -8.42 11.03
N ASP A 90 0.83 -7.82 11.27
CA ASP A 90 2.04 -8.52 11.68
C ASP A 90 2.37 -8.21 13.14
N ALA A 91 2.56 -9.24 13.94
CA ALA A 91 2.89 -9.14 15.35
C ALA A 91 4.35 -9.48 15.65
N ASP A 92 5.09 -9.99 14.70
CA ASP A 92 6.46 -10.46 14.87
C ASP A 92 7.46 -9.54 14.14
N LYS A 93 8.33 -8.85 14.90
CA LYS A 93 9.41 -8.01 14.33
C LYS A 93 10.41 -8.79 13.46
N PHE A 94 10.46 -10.10 13.62
CA PHE A 94 11.41 -11.00 12.95
C PHE A 94 10.71 -12.07 12.11
N GLY A 95 9.41 -11.92 11.84
CA GLY A 95 8.65 -12.84 11.01
C GLY A 95 9.23 -12.89 9.59
N SER A 96 9.63 -14.06 9.17
CA SER A 96 10.20 -14.31 7.84
C SER A 96 9.11 -14.51 6.79
N GLY A 97 8.22 -13.53 6.61
CA GLY A 97 7.17 -13.59 5.59
C GLY A 97 5.94 -14.41 5.96
N ALA A 98 5.10 -14.69 5.00
CA ALA A 98 3.88 -15.48 5.18
C ALA A 98 4.23 -16.93 5.57
N PRO A 99 3.56 -17.50 6.61
CA PRO A 99 3.79 -18.91 7.00
C PRO A 99 3.45 -19.93 5.92
N LEU A 100 2.53 -19.56 5.03
CA LEU A 100 2.13 -20.34 3.85
C LEU A 100 2.32 -19.47 2.61
N GLU A 101 3.12 -19.95 1.68
CA GLU A 101 3.35 -19.30 0.40
C GLU A 101 3.24 -20.35 -0.71
N TYR A 102 2.37 -20.09 -1.68
CA TYR A 102 2.20 -20.93 -2.85
C TYR A 102 2.64 -20.18 -4.09
N GLN A 103 3.52 -20.77 -4.87
CA GLN A 103 3.95 -20.23 -6.15
C GLN A 103 3.27 -21.00 -7.29
N MET A 104 2.45 -20.29 -8.06
CA MET A 104 1.83 -20.82 -9.27
C MET A 104 2.64 -20.39 -10.50
N ARG A 105 2.69 -21.27 -11.51
CA ARG A 105 3.34 -21.00 -12.78
C ARG A 105 2.45 -21.48 -13.92
N GLY A 106 2.40 -20.72 -14.98
CA GLY A 106 1.62 -21.01 -16.18
C GLY A 106 1.83 -19.91 -17.22
N ASP A 107 1.44 -20.18 -18.45
CA ASP A 107 1.59 -19.24 -19.57
C ASP A 107 0.36 -18.31 -19.71
N ASP A 108 -0.81 -18.75 -19.22
CA ASP A 108 -2.04 -17.98 -19.26
C ASP A 108 -2.27 -17.25 -17.93
N VAL A 109 -2.21 -15.94 -17.99
CA VAL A 109 -2.37 -15.05 -16.83
C VAL A 109 -3.80 -15.08 -16.27
N ASP A 110 -4.80 -15.20 -17.13
CA ASP A 110 -6.20 -15.24 -16.69
C ASP A 110 -6.54 -16.57 -16.03
N GLU A 111 -5.93 -17.66 -16.47
CA GLU A 111 -6.03 -18.97 -15.83
C GLU A 111 -5.36 -18.95 -14.45
N LEU A 112 -4.15 -18.41 -14.35
CA LEU A 112 -3.45 -18.24 -13.07
C LEU A 112 -4.26 -17.40 -12.08
N ARG A 113 -4.90 -16.34 -12.54
CA ARG A 113 -5.74 -15.48 -11.72
C ARG A 113 -6.97 -16.22 -11.19
N ARG A 114 -7.66 -16.98 -12.05
CA ARG A 114 -8.81 -17.80 -11.63
C ARG A 114 -8.39 -18.84 -10.59
N ALA A 115 -7.29 -19.53 -10.82
CA ALA A 115 -6.74 -20.51 -9.88
C ALA A 115 -6.36 -19.86 -8.54
N ALA A 116 -5.79 -18.64 -8.55
CA ALA A 116 -5.48 -17.91 -7.33
C ALA A 116 -6.74 -17.58 -6.52
N GLU A 117 -7.81 -17.11 -7.18
CA GLU A 117 -9.07 -16.83 -6.50
C GLU A 117 -9.72 -18.09 -5.92
N GLU A 118 -9.66 -19.20 -6.63
CA GLU A 118 -10.15 -20.49 -6.14
C GLU A 118 -9.38 -20.95 -4.90
N ILE A 119 -8.06 -20.90 -4.93
CA ILE A 119 -7.21 -21.24 -3.79
C ILE A 119 -7.48 -20.32 -2.58
N LYS A 120 -7.62 -19.02 -2.80
CA LYS A 120 -8.00 -18.09 -1.72
C LYS A 120 -9.35 -18.44 -1.12
N GLY A 121 -10.32 -18.78 -1.97
CA GLY A 121 -11.64 -19.23 -1.52
C GLY A 121 -11.61 -20.51 -0.69
N GLU A 122 -10.77 -21.47 -1.07
CA GLU A 122 -10.59 -22.70 -0.29
C GLU A 122 -9.88 -22.44 1.03
N LEU A 123 -8.78 -21.66 1.00
CA LEU A 123 -8.01 -21.33 2.21
C LEU A 123 -8.85 -20.56 3.24
N SER A 124 -9.76 -19.72 2.81
CA SER A 124 -10.63 -18.95 3.72
C SER A 124 -11.60 -19.81 4.56
N LYS A 125 -11.81 -21.07 4.17
CA LYS A 125 -12.67 -22.02 4.91
C LYS A 125 -11.98 -22.63 6.13
N PHE A 126 -10.65 -22.50 6.23
CA PHE A 126 -9.89 -23.08 7.33
C PHE A 126 -9.80 -22.11 8.50
N ASN A 127 -10.18 -22.58 9.68
CA ASN A 127 -10.04 -21.79 10.90
C ASN A 127 -8.56 -21.49 11.19
N GLY A 128 -8.25 -20.22 11.49
CA GLY A 128 -6.90 -19.78 11.79
C GLY A 128 -6.09 -19.36 10.56
N VAL A 129 -6.65 -19.45 9.37
CA VAL A 129 -6.08 -18.86 8.14
C VAL A 129 -6.69 -17.47 7.95
N PHE A 130 -5.86 -16.46 7.88
CA PHE A 130 -6.25 -15.05 7.73
C PHE A 130 -5.20 -14.29 6.92
N ASP A 131 -5.51 -13.05 6.54
CA ASP A 131 -4.64 -12.18 5.74
C ASP A 131 -4.24 -12.84 4.41
N ILE A 132 -5.20 -13.56 3.78
CA ILE A 132 -4.98 -14.27 2.52
C ILE A 132 -4.85 -13.24 1.38
N SER A 133 -3.75 -13.26 0.69
CA SER A 133 -3.48 -12.34 -0.42
C SER A 133 -2.67 -12.99 -1.52
N ASP A 134 -2.71 -12.42 -2.70
CA ASP A 134 -1.85 -12.80 -3.81
C ASP A 134 -0.92 -11.65 -4.22
N SER A 135 0.05 -11.96 -5.05
CA SER A 135 0.99 -10.99 -5.60
C SER A 135 0.47 -10.28 -6.84
N TRP A 136 -0.70 -10.71 -7.36
CA TRP A 136 -1.28 -10.08 -8.54
C TRP A 136 -1.69 -8.64 -8.24
N ARG A 137 -1.22 -7.73 -9.06
CA ARG A 137 -1.66 -6.33 -9.04
C ARG A 137 -2.04 -5.94 -10.45
N MET A 138 -3.24 -5.41 -10.61
CA MET A 138 -3.57 -4.76 -11.87
C MET A 138 -2.54 -3.66 -12.12
N GLY A 139 -1.86 -3.74 -13.24
CA GLY A 139 -0.98 -2.67 -13.69
C GLY A 139 -1.75 -1.35 -13.79
N LYS A 140 -1.04 -0.25 -13.75
CA LYS A 140 -1.63 1.04 -14.10
C LYS A 140 -2.11 0.96 -15.54
N GLN A 141 -3.24 1.58 -15.84
CA GLN A 141 -3.67 1.75 -17.23
C GLN A 141 -2.58 2.53 -17.96
N GLU A 142 -2.09 1.92 -19.02
CA GLU A 142 -1.13 2.54 -19.93
C GLU A 142 -1.83 3.01 -21.18
N ILE A 143 -1.59 4.26 -21.55
CA ILE A 143 -2.08 4.82 -22.78
C ILE A 143 -0.97 4.68 -23.80
N GLN A 144 -1.17 3.81 -24.78
CA GLN A 144 -0.25 3.66 -25.90
C GLN A 144 -0.59 4.70 -26.96
N LEU A 145 0.36 5.58 -27.25
CA LEU A 145 0.23 6.60 -28.25
C LEU A 145 0.84 6.11 -29.57
N ASP A 146 0.15 6.35 -30.68
CA ASP A 146 0.70 6.18 -32.02
C ASP A 146 0.35 7.39 -32.88
N LEU A 147 1.15 7.59 -33.92
CA LEU A 147 0.96 8.67 -34.89
C LEU A 147 0.09 8.20 -36.05
N LEU A 148 -0.92 8.98 -36.37
CA LEU A 148 -1.66 8.82 -37.60
C LEU A 148 -0.73 9.04 -38.82
N PRO A 149 -0.95 8.34 -39.94
CA PRO A 149 -0.13 8.49 -41.16
C PRO A 149 -0.02 9.94 -41.62
N GLU A 150 -1.10 10.71 -41.48
CA GLU A 150 -1.18 12.12 -41.88
C GLU A 150 -0.23 12.99 -41.04
N ALA A 151 -0.11 12.69 -39.73
CA ALA A 151 0.79 13.43 -38.84
C ALA A 151 2.26 13.17 -39.16
N ARG A 152 2.60 11.95 -39.61
CA ARG A 152 3.95 11.61 -40.08
C ARG A 152 4.31 12.40 -41.36
N ASN A 153 3.36 12.58 -42.26
CA ASN A 153 3.56 13.38 -43.45
C ASN A 153 3.80 14.88 -43.17
N LEU A 154 3.31 15.36 -42.03
CA LEU A 154 3.55 16.71 -41.54
C LEU A 154 4.89 16.85 -40.77
N GLY A 155 5.67 15.78 -40.67
CA GLY A 155 6.98 15.78 -40.01
C GLY A 155 6.90 15.62 -38.48
N LEU A 156 5.72 15.31 -37.93
CA LEU A 156 5.58 15.05 -36.50
C LEU A 156 6.20 13.68 -36.12
N THR A 157 6.88 13.63 -35.00
CA THR A 157 7.44 12.39 -34.44
C THR A 157 6.62 11.90 -33.27
N LEU A 158 6.74 10.62 -32.93
CA LEU A 158 6.13 10.06 -31.73
C LEU A 158 6.64 10.74 -30.46
N ASN A 159 7.90 11.16 -30.46
CA ASN A 159 8.50 11.90 -29.34
C ASN A 159 7.86 13.28 -29.14
N ASP A 160 7.54 13.98 -30.22
CA ASP A 160 6.85 15.27 -30.15
C ASP A 160 5.46 15.11 -29.54
N LEU A 161 4.71 14.08 -29.99
CA LEU A 161 3.40 13.76 -29.45
C LEU A 161 3.50 13.39 -27.96
N ALA A 162 4.39 12.49 -27.60
CA ALA A 162 4.59 12.05 -26.21
C ALA A 162 4.98 13.22 -25.30
N THR A 163 5.84 14.12 -25.77
CA THR A 163 6.25 15.31 -25.03
C THR A 163 5.08 16.26 -24.78
N GLN A 164 4.25 16.50 -25.79
CA GLN A 164 3.07 17.36 -25.68
C GLN A 164 2.02 16.77 -24.74
N VAL A 165 1.72 15.47 -24.88
CA VAL A 165 0.78 14.77 -23.98
C VAL A 165 1.28 14.80 -22.55
N ARG A 166 2.55 14.49 -22.32
CA ARG A 166 3.17 14.57 -20.99
C ARG A 166 3.07 15.98 -20.40
N ALA A 167 3.37 17.02 -21.19
CA ALA A 167 3.28 18.40 -20.73
C ALA A 167 1.85 18.80 -20.38
N ALA A 168 0.86 18.36 -21.15
CA ALA A 168 -0.55 18.66 -20.91
C ALA A 168 -1.06 18.01 -19.61
N PHE A 169 -0.78 16.73 -19.38
CA PHE A 169 -1.33 15.95 -18.27
C PHE A 169 -0.47 16.02 -17.00
N TYR A 170 0.83 15.77 -17.13
CA TYR A 170 1.75 15.79 -15.99
C TYR A 170 2.24 17.20 -15.68
N GLY A 171 2.51 17.97 -16.70
CA GLY A 171 3.04 19.32 -16.66
C GLY A 171 4.46 19.43 -17.21
N ALA A 172 4.77 20.62 -17.67
CA ALA A 172 6.11 21.03 -18.06
C ALA A 172 6.71 21.93 -16.95
N GLU A 173 7.95 21.71 -16.57
CA GLU A 173 8.65 22.58 -15.64
C GLU A 173 9.04 23.88 -16.36
N ALA A 174 8.37 24.97 -15.98
CA ALA A 174 8.63 26.29 -16.56
C ALA A 174 9.80 26.99 -15.87
N GLN A 175 9.96 26.79 -14.56
CA GLN A 175 11.01 27.43 -13.77
C GLN A 175 11.30 26.64 -12.50
N ARG A 176 12.54 26.75 -12.02
CA ARG A 176 12.94 26.23 -10.72
C ARG A 176 13.57 27.35 -9.92
N VAL A 177 13.10 27.56 -8.70
CA VAL A 177 13.55 28.63 -7.82
C VAL A 177 13.97 28.04 -6.48
N ALA A 178 15.23 28.24 -6.10
CA ALA A 178 15.71 27.89 -4.77
C ALA A 178 15.21 28.92 -3.75
N ARG A 179 14.50 28.46 -2.72
CA ARG A 179 14.04 29.29 -1.59
C ARG A 179 14.55 28.70 -0.28
N GLY A 180 15.63 29.24 0.21
CA GLY A 180 16.25 28.73 1.45
C GLY A 180 16.71 27.28 1.31
N LYS A 181 16.03 26.35 1.98
CA LYS A 181 16.29 24.91 1.92
C LYS A 181 15.47 24.18 0.82
N ASP A 182 14.48 24.85 0.25
CA ASP A 182 13.52 24.26 -0.65
C ASP A 182 13.80 24.60 -2.10
N ASP A 183 13.65 23.59 -2.94
CA ASP A 183 13.74 23.70 -4.40
C ASP A 183 12.32 23.74 -4.98
N VAL A 184 11.80 24.94 -5.20
CA VAL A 184 10.43 25.15 -5.69
C VAL A 184 10.38 25.03 -7.20
N ARG A 185 9.63 24.03 -7.70
CA ARG A 185 9.38 23.82 -9.13
C ARG A 185 8.07 24.47 -9.54
N VAL A 186 8.10 25.32 -10.54
CA VAL A 186 6.91 25.88 -11.17
C VAL A 186 6.52 25.00 -12.34
N MET A 187 5.36 24.33 -12.21
CA MET A 187 4.84 23.42 -13.21
C MET A 187 3.64 24.05 -13.93
N VAL A 188 3.64 23.99 -15.27
CA VAL A 188 2.51 24.38 -16.11
C VAL A 188 1.86 23.14 -16.68
N ARG A 189 0.55 23.00 -16.50
CA ARG A 189 -0.24 21.85 -16.97
C ARG A 189 -1.69 22.27 -17.20
N PHE A 190 -2.46 21.43 -17.88
CA PHE A 190 -3.89 21.65 -18.06
C PHE A 190 -4.65 21.67 -16.74
N PRO A 191 -5.78 22.39 -16.66
CA PRO A 191 -6.68 22.36 -15.51
C PRO A 191 -7.10 20.93 -15.15
N GLU A 192 -7.42 20.69 -13.87
CA GLU A 192 -7.77 19.37 -13.39
C GLU A 192 -8.96 18.75 -14.13
N ALA A 193 -9.95 19.56 -14.47
CA ALA A 193 -11.14 19.11 -15.19
C ALA A 193 -10.80 18.51 -16.58
N GLU A 194 -9.83 19.09 -17.29
CA GLU A 194 -9.40 18.65 -18.61
C GLU A 194 -8.45 17.44 -18.58
N ARG A 195 -7.90 17.11 -17.40
CA ARG A 195 -6.98 15.98 -17.23
C ARG A 195 -7.65 14.69 -16.75
N LYS A 196 -8.94 14.76 -16.37
CA LYS A 196 -9.70 13.60 -15.86
C LYS A 196 -10.39 12.79 -16.97
N SER A 197 -10.50 13.33 -18.16
CA SER A 197 -11.10 12.63 -19.30
C SER A 197 -10.04 12.47 -20.39
N ILE A 198 -9.78 11.25 -20.77
CA ILE A 198 -9.14 10.86 -22.01
C ILE A 198 -10.18 10.11 -22.84
#